data_34e45960b6e529156edffd40320b9cdc
#
_entry.id   34e45960b6e529156edffd40320b9cdc
#
_cell.length_a   1.000
_cell.length_b   1.000
_cell.length_c   1.000
_cell.angle_alpha   90.00
_cell.angle_beta   90.00
_cell.angle_gamma   90.00
#
_symmetry.space_group_name_H-M   'P 1'
#
loop_
_entity.id
_entity.type
_entity.pdbx_description
1 polymer ?
#
loop_
_entity_poly.entity_id
_entity_poly.type
_entity_poly.pdbx_seq_one_letter_code
_entity_poly.pdbx_strand_id
1 'polypeptide(L)'
;RLRAGTVELKQGRYVYIGGLIGEAFKDEETQEWVIELNPKLRALYGGDQFTQVDWGVRHALDGRQLAQWLHGFYATHAKPFPLRMETLLKLSGGENENPRSAQQKLRKALDAVAEASAAHGEGFSCEVRGDLVHVEQQAQGAQRRHLAKKASKPRKPRA
;
A
#
# COMPACT_ATOMS: atom_id res chain seq x y z
N ARG A 1 7.58 24.75 -7.75
CA ARG A 1 7.01 24.38 -9.05
C ARG A 1 6.38 23.01 -8.93
N LEU A 2 5.06 22.94 -9.04
CA LEU A 2 4.35 21.67 -9.17
C LEU A 2 4.69 21.08 -10.55
N ARG A 3 5.37 19.94 -10.58
CA ARG A 3 5.57 19.20 -11.83
C ARG A 3 4.63 18.01 -11.80
N ALA A 4 3.64 17.98 -12.68
CA ALA A 4 2.78 16.82 -12.87
C ALA A 4 3.60 15.71 -13.55
N GLY A 5 3.67 14.55 -12.92
CA GLY A 5 4.23 13.36 -13.52
C GLY A 5 3.32 12.79 -14.60
N THR A 6 3.89 12.07 -15.53
CA THR A 6 3.13 11.32 -16.55
C THR A 6 2.76 9.95 -16.00
N VAL A 7 1.51 9.54 -16.22
CA VAL A 7 0.97 8.23 -15.81
C VAL A 7 0.59 7.46 -17.07
N GLU A 8 0.98 6.20 -17.11
CA GLU A 8 0.55 5.25 -18.12
C GLU A 8 -0.50 4.30 -17.51
N LEU A 9 -1.68 4.24 -18.14
CA LEU A 9 -2.78 3.38 -17.72
C LEU A 9 -3.17 2.45 -18.85
N LYS A 10 -3.18 1.15 -18.60
CA LYS A 10 -3.65 0.15 -19.55
C LYS A 10 -5.04 -0.33 -19.16
N GLN A 11 -6.02 -0.13 -20.04
CA GLN A 11 -7.38 -0.62 -19.87
C GLN A 11 -7.82 -1.40 -21.11
N GLY A 12 -7.85 -2.73 -20.99
CA GLY A 12 -8.14 -3.60 -22.13
C GLY A 12 -7.11 -3.41 -23.25
N ARG A 13 -7.58 -3.00 -24.44
CA ARG A 13 -6.72 -2.72 -25.62
C ARG A 13 -6.19 -1.29 -25.70
N TYR A 14 -6.62 -0.41 -24.80
CA TYR A 14 -6.23 1.01 -24.82
C TYR A 14 -5.16 1.28 -23.77
N VAL A 15 -4.18 2.11 -24.15
CA VAL A 15 -3.18 2.67 -23.26
C VAL A 15 -3.44 4.17 -23.21
N TYR A 16 -3.61 4.70 -22.00
CA TYR A 16 -3.67 6.12 -21.73
C TYR A 16 -2.33 6.59 -21.19
N ILE A 17 -1.77 7.62 -21.77
CA ILE A 17 -0.56 8.29 -21.30
C ILE A 17 -0.92 9.75 -21.06
N GLY A 18 -0.75 10.27 -19.85
CA GLY A 18 -1.11 11.65 -19.52
C GLY A 18 -0.78 12.07 -18.12
N GLY A 19 -1.07 13.32 -17.78
CA GLY A 19 -0.82 13.88 -16.45
C GLY A 19 -1.86 13.47 -15.41
N LEU A 20 -1.46 13.52 -14.13
CA LEU A 20 -2.36 13.34 -12.98
C LEU A 20 -3.28 14.54 -12.80
N ILE A 21 -2.78 15.73 -13.09
CA ILE A 21 -3.49 17.01 -12.96
C ILE A 21 -4.01 17.40 -14.33
N GLY A 22 -5.30 17.67 -14.43
CA GLY A 22 -5.94 18.28 -15.59
C GLY A 22 -5.64 19.76 -15.64
N GLU A 23 -6.14 20.48 -14.65
CA GLU A 23 -5.97 21.92 -14.51
C GLU A 23 -5.67 22.29 -13.05
N ALA A 24 -5.03 23.42 -12.83
CA ALA A 24 -4.78 23.95 -11.50
C ALA A 24 -4.94 25.48 -11.53
N PHE A 25 -5.77 26.00 -10.64
CA PHE A 25 -6.02 27.41 -10.45
C PHE A 25 -5.52 27.83 -9.08
N LYS A 26 -4.90 28.97 -8.99
CA LYS A 26 -4.53 29.61 -7.72
C LYS A 26 -5.38 30.85 -7.53
N ASP A 27 -6.07 30.93 -6.42
CA ASP A 27 -6.70 32.16 -5.97
C ASP A 27 -5.62 33.10 -5.44
N GLU A 28 -5.50 34.27 -6.06
CA GLU A 28 -4.46 35.25 -5.68
C GLU A 28 -4.79 35.99 -4.38
N GLU A 29 -6.07 36.05 -3.96
CA GLU A 29 -6.48 36.70 -2.72
C GLU A 29 -6.33 35.75 -1.52
N THR A 30 -6.90 34.52 -1.62
CA THR A 30 -6.86 33.54 -0.54
C THR A 30 -5.59 32.68 -0.52
N GLN A 31 -4.80 32.73 -1.59
CA GLN A 31 -3.62 31.87 -1.84
C GLN A 31 -3.95 30.36 -1.91
N GLU A 32 -5.22 29.99 -1.98
CA GLU A 32 -5.67 28.63 -2.10
C GLU A 32 -5.52 28.09 -3.53
N TRP A 33 -5.29 26.78 -3.61
CA TRP A 33 -5.20 26.07 -4.87
C TRP A 33 -6.43 25.21 -5.11
N VAL A 34 -7.05 25.37 -6.27
CA VAL A 34 -8.05 24.44 -6.76
C VAL A 34 -7.37 23.56 -7.81
N ILE A 35 -7.30 22.27 -7.56
CA ILE A 35 -6.64 21.31 -8.44
C ILE A 35 -7.71 20.37 -9.01
N GLU A 36 -7.88 20.39 -10.32
CA GLU A 36 -8.69 19.44 -11.04
C GLU A 36 -7.87 18.21 -11.40
N LEU A 37 -8.26 17.06 -10.89
CA LEU A 37 -7.65 15.79 -11.26
C LEU A 37 -8.16 15.35 -12.63
N ASN A 38 -7.26 14.80 -13.44
CA ASN A 38 -7.64 14.30 -14.75
C ASN A 38 -8.75 13.23 -14.63
N PRO A 39 -9.95 13.46 -15.21
CA PRO A 39 -11.08 12.56 -15.06
C PRO A 39 -10.83 11.14 -15.59
N LYS A 40 -9.84 10.96 -16.47
CA LYS A 40 -9.43 9.65 -16.98
C LYS A 40 -8.77 8.78 -15.89
N LEU A 41 -8.25 9.39 -14.79
CA LEU A 41 -7.77 8.67 -13.62
C LEU A 41 -8.88 7.86 -12.91
N ARG A 42 -10.16 8.19 -13.18
CA ARG A 42 -11.28 7.41 -12.66
C ARG A 42 -11.18 5.93 -13.03
N ALA A 43 -10.54 5.61 -14.16
CA ALA A 43 -10.27 4.24 -14.57
C ALA A 43 -9.35 3.48 -13.60
N LEU A 44 -8.45 4.17 -12.88
CA LEU A 44 -7.60 3.57 -11.82
C LEU A 44 -8.42 3.05 -10.63
N TYR A 45 -9.55 3.68 -10.37
CA TYR A 45 -10.44 3.35 -9.25
C TYR A 45 -11.63 2.49 -9.68
N GLY A 46 -11.65 2.08 -10.96
CA GLY A 46 -12.68 1.21 -11.51
C GLY A 46 -12.40 -0.27 -11.20
N GLY A 47 -13.42 -1.00 -10.78
CA GLY A 47 -13.30 -2.42 -10.45
C GLY A 47 -12.54 -2.66 -9.15
N ASP A 48 -11.83 -3.79 -9.08
CA ASP A 48 -11.08 -4.23 -7.89
C ASP A 48 -9.56 -3.86 -7.99
N GLN A 49 -9.22 -2.76 -8.67
CA GLN A 49 -7.82 -2.40 -8.97
C GLN A 49 -7.18 -1.44 -7.95
N PHE A 50 -7.87 -1.08 -6.89
CA PHE A 50 -7.36 -0.23 -5.83
C PHE A 50 -7.36 -0.93 -4.47
N THR A 51 -6.47 -0.52 -3.60
CA THR A 51 -6.41 -0.96 -2.22
C THR A 51 -6.82 0.17 -1.32
N GLN A 52 -7.76 -0.09 -0.43
CA GLN A 52 -8.11 0.84 0.63
C GLN A 52 -7.07 0.72 1.75
N VAL A 53 -6.63 1.87 2.25
CA VAL A 53 -5.73 1.97 3.40
C VAL A 53 -6.47 2.76 4.47
N ASP A 54 -6.49 2.27 5.70
CA ASP A 54 -7.11 3.00 6.81
C ASP A 54 -6.33 4.28 7.08
N TRP A 55 -7.05 5.41 7.03
CA TRP A 55 -6.44 6.72 7.17
C TRP A 55 -6.12 7.04 8.63
N GLY A 56 -6.88 6.53 9.58
CA GLY A 56 -6.63 6.67 11.01
C GLY A 56 -5.32 5.99 11.41
N VAL A 57 -5.13 4.73 10.99
CA VAL A 57 -3.85 4.01 11.18
C VAL A 57 -2.70 4.77 10.54
N ARG A 58 -2.90 5.27 9.31
CA ARG A 58 -1.85 6.01 8.62
C ARG A 58 -1.43 7.29 9.34
N HIS A 59 -2.39 8.04 9.89
CA HIS A 59 -2.11 9.21 10.72
C HIS A 59 -1.43 8.86 12.06
N ALA A 60 -1.84 7.78 12.71
CA ALA A 60 -1.19 7.30 13.94
C ALA A 60 0.29 6.92 13.72
N LEU A 61 0.65 6.61 12.47
CA LEU A 61 2.02 6.30 12.04
C LEU A 61 2.78 7.52 11.50
N ASP A 62 2.25 8.73 11.67
CA ASP A 62 2.91 9.93 11.11
C ASP A 62 4.33 10.12 11.66
N GLY A 63 5.25 10.56 10.78
CA GLY A 63 6.68 10.62 11.06
C GLY A 63 7.42 9.27 11.06
N ARG A 64 6.72 8.12 10.97
CA ARG A 64 7.31 6.78 10.96
C ARG A 64 7.26 6.17 9.55
N GLN A 65 8.07 6.69 8.65
CA GLN A 65 8.02 6.37 7.21
C GLN A 65 8.05 4.87 6.89
N LEU A 66 8.92 4.09 7.55
CA LEU A 66 9.00 2.65 7.34
C LEU A 66 7.71 1.93 7.80
N ALA A 67 7.12 2.36 8.90
CA ALA A 67 5.85 1.81 9.38
C ALA A 67 4.69 2.16 8.45
N GLN A 68 4.63 3.40 7.95
CA GLN A 68 3.65 3.80 6.95
C GLN A 68 3.79 3.02 5.64
N TRP A 69 5.03 2.73 5.22
CA TRP A 69 5.30 1.90 4.06
C TRP A 69 4.82 0.45 4.29
N LEU A 70 5.16 -0.15 5.43
CA LEU A 70 4.72 -1.51 5.79
C LEU A 70 3.20 -1.63 5.84
N HIS A 71 2.51 -0.66 6.45
CA HIS A 71 1.05 -0.61 6.48
C HIS A 71 0.46 -0.63 5.06
N GLY A 72 0.94 0.25 4.17
CA GLY A 72 0.51 0.27 2.77
C GLY A 72 0.88 -1.00 2.01
N PHE A 73 2.08 -1.54 2.20
CA PHE A 73 2.55 -2.77 1.57
C PHE A 73 1.65 -3.96 1.94
N TYR A 74 1.42 -4.20 3.22
CA TYR A 74 0.57 -5.31 3.64
C TYR A 74 -0.89 -5.10 3.29
N ALA A 75 -1.41 -3.87 3.28
CA ALA A 75 -2.76 -3.58 2.81
C ALA A 75 -3.03 -4.07 1.38
N THR A 76 -2.00 -4.19 0.53
CA THR A 76 -2.15 -4.76 -0.83
C THR A 76 -2.26 -6.29 -0.85
N HIS A 77 -1.98 -6.98 0.24
CA HIS A 77 -1.91 -8.44 0.31
C HIS A 77 -3.13 -9.02 1.02
N ALA A 78 -4.05 -9.63 0.28
CA ALA A 78 -5.25 -10.26 0.86
C ALA A 78 -4.94 -11.43 1.82
N LYS A 79 -3.84 -12.13 1.57
CA LYS A 79 -3.28 -13.20 2.41
C LYS A 79 -1.76 -13.12 2.31
N PRO A 80 -1.09 -12.37 3.21
CA PRO A 80 0.36 -12.28 3.21
C PRO A 80 1.00 -13.64 3.40
N PHE A 81 2.09 -13.90 2.70
CA PHE A 81 2.97 -15.02 2.98
C PHE A 81 4.22 -14.53 3.74
N PRO A 82 4.87 -15.40 4.51
CA PRO A 82 6.05 -14.99 5.26
C PRO A 82 7.17 -14.46 4.34
N LEU A 83 7.72 -13.30 4.68
CA LEU A 83 8.82 -12.67 3.96
C LEU A 83 10.05 -12.56 4.84
N ARG A 84 11.24 -12.69 4.24
CA ARG A 84 12.48 -12.42 4.95
C ARG A 84 12.61 -10.94 5.29
N MET A 85 13.20 -10.64 6.44
CA MET A 85 13.47 -9.27 6.87
C MET A 85 14.30 -8.50 5.84
N GLU A 86 15.32 -9.15 5.26
CA GLU A 86 16.14 -8.59 4.18
C GLU A 86 15.30 -8.21 2.96
N THR A 87 14.36 -9.06 2.56
CA THR A 87 13.47 -8.78 1.43
C THR A 87 12.60 -7.55 1.70
N LEU A 88 12.03 -7.44 2.91
CA LEU A 88 11.22 -6.27 3.28
C LEU A 88 12.05 -4.98 3.29
N LEU A 89 13.27 -5.03 3.82
CA LEU A 89 14.19 -3.89 3.82
C LEU A 89 14.56 -3.48 2.40
N LYS A 90 14.88 -4.43 1.54
CA LYS A 90 15.15 -4.15 0.12
C LYS A 90 13.96 -3.51 -0.59
N LEU A 91 12.76 -4.05 -0.41
CA LEU A 91 11.54 -3.50 -1.01
C LEU A 91 11.19 -2.10 -0.48
N SER A 92 11.55 -1.78 0.77
CA SER A 92 11.35 -0.45 1.34
C SER A 92 12.42 0.58 0.98
N GLY A 93 13.46 0.20 0.23
CA GLY A 93 14.57 1.07 -0.16
C GLY A 93 15.67 1.21 0.89
N GLY A 94 15.70 0.35 1.91
CA GLY A 94 16.68 0.38 3.02
C GLY A 94 18.01 -0.31 2.73
N GLU A 95 18.48 -0.34 1.49
CA GLU A 95 19.66 -1.15 1.06
C GLU A 95 21.00 -0.67 1.62
N ASN A 96 21.11 0.58 2.06
CA ASN A 96 22.37 1.21 2.45
C ASN A 96 22.63 1.27 3.97
N GLU A 97 21.84 0.58 4.78
CA GLU A 97 21.96 0.60 6.24
C GLU A 97 22.74 -0.61 6.77
N ASN A 98 23.36 -0.43 7.95
CA ASN A 98 23.93 -1.57 8.68
C ASN A 98 22.82 -2.63 8.93
N PRO A 99 23.02 -3.91 8.55
CA PRO A 99 21.98 -4.94 8.61
C PRO A 99 21.33 -5.11 9.99
N ARG A 100 22.11 -5.03 11.06
CA ARG A 100 21.58 -5.15 12.44
C ARG A 100 20.68 -3.97 12.81
N SER A 101 21.12 -2.75 12.48
CA SER A 101 20.32 -1.53 12.72
C SER A 101 19.04 -1.53 11.89
N ALA A 102 19.13 -1.91 10.61
CA ALA A 102 17.99 -2.01 9.72
C ALA A 102 16.94 -3.03 10.21
N GLN A 103 17.39 -4.20 10.65
CA GLN A 103 16.49 -5.21 11.24
C GLN A 103 15.81 -4.71 12.51
N GLN A 104 16.53 -4.00 13.38
CA GLN A 104 15.94 -3.43 14.60
C GLN A 104 14.90 -2.34 14.26
N LYS A 105 15.19 -1.48 13.29
CA LYS A 105 14.23 -0.49 12.79
C LYS A 105 12.97 -1.16 12.20
N LEU A 106 13.18 -2.24 11.42
CA LEU A 106 12.07 -3.00 10.85
C LEU A 106 11.16 -3.61 11.93
N ARG A 107 11.74 -4.23 12.97
CA ARG A 107 10.96 -4.75 14.11
C ARG A 107 10.14 -3.67 14.79
N LYS A 108 10.77 -2.54 15.15
CA LYS A 108 10.06 -1.38 15.73
C LYS A 108 8.96 -0.82 14.82
N ALA A 109 9.17 -0.85 13.51
CA ALA A 109 8.17 -0.39 12.55
C ALA A 109 6.99 -1.37 12.46
N LEU A 110 7.24 -2.69 12.50
CA LEU A 110 6.19 -3.71 12.54
C LEU A 110 5.36 -3.62 13.81
N ASP A 111 6.01 -3.47 14.96
CA ASP A 111 5.33 -3.29 16.25
C ASP A 111 4.44 -2.05 16.24
N ALA A 112 4.95 -0.93 15.68
CA ALA A 112 4.18 0.30 15.55
C ALA A 112 2.95 0.13 14.65
N VAL A 113 3.05 -0.63 13.55
CA VAL A 113 1.89 -0.94 12.69
C VAL A 113 0.88 -1.77 13.46
N ALA A 114 1.31 -2.80 14.18
CA ALA A 114 0.41 -3.66 14.97
C ALA A 114 -0.33 -2.85 16.05
N GLU A 115 0.38 -1.98 16.76
CA GLU A 115 -0.17 -1.12 17.79
C GLU A 115 -1.19 -0.11 17.23
N ALA A 116 -0.82 0.59 16.14
CA ALA A 116 -1.70 1.55 15.49
C ALA A 116 -2.95 0.85 14.91
N SER A 117 -2.79 -0.31 14.26
CA SER A 117 -3.90 -1.09 13.71
C SER A 117 -4.86 -1.56 14.79
N ALA A 118 -4.35 -2.06 15.91
CA ALA A 118 -5.18 -2.47 17.06
C ALA A 118 -5.99 -1.31 17.63
N ALA A 119 -5.38 -0.11 17.73
CA ALA A 119 -6.06 1.09 18.23
C ALA A 119 -7.20 1.56 17.32
N HIS A 120 -7.14 1.25 16.02
CA HIS A 120 -8.16 1.60 15.03
C HIS A 120 -9.07 0.44 14.60
N GLY A 121 -8.96 -0.71 15.30
CA GLY A 121 -9.82 -1.87 15.02
C GLY A 121 -9.47 -2.64 13.76
N GLU A 122 -8.29 -2.40 13.17
CA GLU A 122 -7.77 -3.24 12.10
C GLU A 122 -7.15 -4.53 12.67
N GLY A 123 -7.52 -5.66 12.08
CA GLY A 123 -6.95 -6.96 12.46
C GLY A 123 -5.59 -7.20 11.82
N PHE A 124 -4.56 -6.48 12.29
CA PHE A 124 -3.18 -6.71 11.87
C PHE A 124 -2.37 -7.24 13.05
N SER A 125 -1.67 -8.35 12.84
CA SER A 125 -0.69 -8.87 13.80
C SER A 125 0.57 -9.33 13.05
N CYS A 126 1.71 -9.26 13.71
CA CYS A 126 2.98 -9.71 13.15
C CYS A 126 3.80 -10.48 14.17
N GLU A 127 4.51 -11.49 13.70
CA GLU A 127 5.46 -12.28 14.47
C GLU A 127 6.74 -12.48 13.66
N VAL A 128 7.88 -12.28 14.29
CA VAL A 128 9.19 -12.52 13.68
C VAL A 128 9.76 -13.83 14.21
N ARG A 129 9.84 -14.83 13.35
CA ARG A 129 10.44 -16.14 13.64
C ARG A 129 11.76 -16.28 12.91
N GLY A 130 12.86 -16.16 13.64
CA GLY A 130 14.20 -16.12 13.03
C GLY A 130 14.34 -14.92 12.09
N ASP A 131 14.47 -15.18 10.79
CA ASP A 131 14.61 -14.18 9.72
C ASP A 131 13.29 -13.89 8.98
N LEU A 132 12.23 -14.65 9.28
CA LEU A 132 10.94 -14.56 8.61
C LEU A 132 9.96 -13.70 9.41
N VAL A 133 9.30 -12.79 8.71
CA VAL A 133 8.19 -11.98 9.22
C VAL A 133 6.88 -12.62 8.79
N HIS A 134 6.11 -13.08 9.75
CA HIS A 134 4.76 -13.61 9.57
C HIS A 134 3.78 -12.48 9.87
N VAL A 135 2.88 -12.22 8.98
CA VAL A 135 1.81 -11.22 9.15
C VAL A 135 0.47 -11.87 8.93
N GLU A 136 -0.42 -11.63 9.85
CA GLU A 136 -1.84 -11.96 9.72
C GLU A 136 -2.63 -10.66 9.70
N GLN A 137 -3.54 -10.56 8.76
CA GLN A 137 -4.46 -9.42 8.64
C GLN A 137 -5.81 -9.85 8.12
N GLN A 138 -6.83 -9.08 8.45
CA GLN A 138 -8.16 -9.30 7.92
C GLN A 138 -8.26 -8.75 6.51
N ALA A 139 -8.60 -9.63 5.55
CA ALA A 139 -8.87 -9.20 4.18
C ALA A 139 -10.05 -8.23 4.14
N GLN A 140 -9.89 -7.09 3.47
CA GLN A 140 -10.94 -6.08 3.29
C GLN A 140 -11.93 -6.48 2.17
N GLY A 141 -13.01 -5.72 1.99
CA GLY A 141 -14.15 -6.08 1.14
C GLY A 141 -13.80 -6.58 -0.27
N ALA A 142 -12.97 -5.87 -1.03
CA ALA A 142 -12.53 -6.27 -2.36
C ALA A 142 -11.62 -7.51 -2.31
N GLN A 143 -10.73 -7.58 -1.33
CA GLN A 143 -9.84 -8.71 -1.11
C GLN A 143 -10.62 -9.99 -0.73
N ARG A 144 -11.65 -9.88 0.12
CA ARG A 144 -12.54 -11.02 0.46
C ARG A 144 -13.23 -11.56 -0.78
N ARG A 145 -13.75 -10.69 -1.66
CA ARG A 145 -14.35 -11.10 -2.94
C ARG A 145 -13.35 -11.80 -3.84
N HIS A 146 -12.11 -11.28 -3.91
CA HIS A 146 -11.03 -11.91 -4.69
C HIS A 146 -10.67 -13.31 -4.16
N LEU A 147 -10.50 -13.46 -2.86
CA LEU A 147 -10.23 -14.75 -2.22
C LEU A 147 -11.36 -15.75 -2.45
N ALA A 148 -12.62 -15.32 -2.35
CA ALA A 148 -13.78 -16.17 -2.63
C ALA A 148 -13.80 -16.64 -4.09
N LYS A 149 -13.56 -15.74 -5.06
CA LYS A 149 -13.43 -16.09 -6.48
C LYS A 149 -12.28 -17.07 -6.75
N LYS A 150 -11.17 -16.92 -6.03
CA LYS A 150 -10.01 -17.82 -6.14
C LYS A 150 -10.30 -19.21 -5.57
N ALA A 151 -11.02 -19.27 -4.45
CA ALA A 151 -11.42 -20.53 -3.81
C ALA A 151 -12.43 -21.32 -4.65
N SER A 152 -13.30 -20.64 -5.40
CA SER A 152 -14.32 -21.27 -6.25
C SER A 152 -13.77 -21.81 -7.59
N LYS A 153 -12.54 -21.46 -8.00
CA LYS A 153 -11.92 -21.97 -9.22
C LYS A 153 -11.36 -23.37 -8.97
N PRO A 154 -11.74 -24.39 -9.77
CA PRO A 154 -11.15 -25.72 -9.66
C PRO A 154 -9.64 -25.64 -9.89
N ARG A 155 -8.85 -26.27 -9.01
CA ARG A 155 -7.41 -26.40 -9.21
C ARG A 155 -7.16 -27.19 -10.49
N LYS A 156 -6.50 -26.56 -11.47
CA LYS A 156 -5.98 -27.31 -12.61
C LYS A 156 -5.01 -28.39 -12.10
N PRO A 157 -5.16 -29.67 -12.52
CA PRO A 157 -4.18 -30.68 -12.18
C PRO A 157 -2.80 -30.22 -12.68
N ARG A 158 -1.79 -30.39 -11.84
CA ARG A 158 -0.39 -30.22 -12.26
C ARG A 158 -0.08 -31.36 -13.24
N ALA A 159 0.23 -30.99 -14.48
CA ALA A 159 0.85 -31.92 -15.43
C ALA A 159 2.26 -32.27 -14.96
#